data_d39a3937816beac608ee55adc7ace44e
#
_entry.id   d39a3937816beac608ee55adc7ace44e
#
_cell.length_a   1.000
_cell.length_b   1.000
_cell.length_c   1.000
_cell.angle_alpha   90.00
_cell.angle_beta   90.00
_cell.angle_gamma   90.00
#
_symmetry.space_group_name_H-M   'P 1'
#
loop_
_entity.id
_entity.type
_entity.pdbx_description
1 polymer ?
#
loop_
_entity_poly.entity_id
_entity_poly.type
_entity_poly.pdbx_seq_one_letter_code
_entity_poly.pdbx_strand_id
1 'polypeptide(L)'
;FSNKPKSLQNYHLSEVLVINDGSSDGTEIKASEAGATVVTHHYSKGNGAAVKTGARKAVGDIFVFMDADGQHQPKDILHLIQKIDDGYDLAIGSRSKESQASIGRSWANKFYNKFASYMTGHKVEDLTSGFRAVRADRFKEFIYLLPNGFSYPTTSTMAFFRAGYSVTYVPIHAPKRSGKSHINPLKDGIRFLLIIFKVGTLYSPLKLFLPISLVVFITGLAYYGYTFITMTRFTNMSALMFTTSLIIFMVGLVSEQITALMYKQEN
;
A
#
# COMPACT_ATOMS: atom_id res chain seq x y z
N PHE A 1 -27.43 -9.95 2.96
CA PHE A 1 -27.71 -8.55 3.41
C PHE A 1 -29.13 -8.36 4.00
N SER A 2 -29.94 -9.41 4.15
CA SER A 2 -31.31 -9.31 4.68
C SER A 2 -31.40 -8.98 6.17
N ASN A 3 -30.33 -9.11 6.96
CA ASN A 3 -30.28 -8.75 8.38
C ASN A 3 -29.27 -7.61 8.61
N LYS A 4 -29.68 -6.36 8.29
CA LYS A 4 -28.88 -5.17 8.64
C LYS A 4 -28.93 -4.96 10.16
N PRO A 5 -27.76 -4.84 10.85
CA PRO A 5 -27.72 -4.40 12.24
C PRO A 5 -28.31 -2.99 12.39
N LYS A 6 -28.85 -2.68 13.58
CA LYS A 6 -29.43 -1.37 13.89
C LYS A 6 -28.50 -0.18 13.61
N SER A 7 -27.17 -0.37 13.71
CA SER A 7 -26.14 0.65 13.42
C SER A 7 -26.03 1.03 11.94
N LEU A 8 -26.60 0.25 11.02
CA LEU A 8 -26.64 0.56 9.58
C LEU A 8 -27.99 1.07 9.08
N GLN A 9 -28.93 1.41 9.95
CA GLN A 9 -30.23 1.93 9.53
C GLN A 9 -30.11 3.22 8.70
N ASN A 10 -29.02 3.97 8.90
CA ASN A 10 -28.71 5.19 8.16
C ASN A 10 -27.96 4.96 6.84
N TYR A 11 -27.55 3.71 6.53
CA TYR A 11 -26.82 3.40 5.31
C TYR A 11 -27.66 2.62 4.34
N HIS A 12 -27.64 3.07 3.09
CA HIS A 12 -28.23 2.37 1.97
C HIS A 12 -27.12 1.70 1.15
N LEU A 13 -27.24 0.38 0.95
CA LEU A 13 -26.37 -0.33 0.00
C LEU A 13 -26.80 0.08 -1.41
N SER A 14 -26.03 0.97 -2.04
CA SER A 14 -26.34 1.47 -3.38
C SER A 14 -26.14 0.39 -4.44
N GLU A 15 -25.05 -0.35 -4.35
CA GLU A 15 -24.69 -1.39 -5.34
C GLU A 15 -23.70 -2.40 -4.76
N VAL A 16 -23.65 -3.57 -5.39
CA VAL A 16 -22.55 -4.53 -5.28
C VAL A 16 -21.91 -4.65 -6.65
N LEU A 17 -20.69 -4.15 -6.78
CA LEU A 17 -19.96 -4.09 -8.04
C LEU A 17 -18.84 -5.13 -8.03
N VAL A 18 -18.91 -6.09 -8.94
CA VAL A 18 -17.88 -7.11 -9.14
C VAL A 18 -17.07 -6.79 -10.39
N ILE A 19 -15.76 -6.61 -10.22
CA ILE A 19 -14.86 -6.40 -11.35
C ILE A 19 -14.18 -7.74 -11.67
N ASN A 20 -14.62 -8.35 -12.76
CA ASN A 20 -14.05 -9.58 -13.29
C ASN A 20 -12.84 -9.25 -14.16
N ASP A 21 -11.63 -9.56 -13.70
CA ASP A 21 -10.38 -9.24 -14.40
C ASP A 21 -10.00 -10.33 -15.42
N GLY A 22 -10.94 -10.74 -16.25
CA GLY A 22 -10.73 -11.70 -17.34
C GLY A 22 -10.66 -13.16 -16.85
N SER A 23 -11.45 -13.51 -15.82
CA SER A 23 -11.54 -14.90 -15.33
C SER A 23 -12.28 -15.79 -16.33
N SER A 24 -11.87 -17.06 -16.43
CA SER A 24 -12.47 -18.09 -17.29
C SER A 24 -13.28 -19.16 -16.52
N ASP A 25 -13.48 -18.98 -15.21
CA ASP A 25 -14.04 -19.96 -14.29
C ASP A 25 -15.53 -19.78 -13.96
N GLY A 26 -16.25 -19.01 -14.77
CA GLY A 26 -17.67 -18.70 -14.54
C GLY A 26 -17.94 -17.67 -13.43
N THR A 27 -16.93 -16.93 -12.98
CA THR A 27 -17.06 -15.85 -11.98
C THR A 27 -18.15 -14.84 -12.37
N GLU A 28 -18.20 -14.43 -13.64
CA GLU A 28 -19.16 -13.46 -14.16
C GLU A 28 -20.61 -13.94 -13.98
N ILE A 29 -20.89 -15.18 -14.37
CA ILE A 29 -22.23 -15.79 -14.28
C ILE A 29 -22.67 -15.85 -12.82
N LYS A 30 -21.83 -16.41 -11.95
CA LYS A 30 -22.14 -16.58 -10.52
C LYS A 30 -22.36 -15.24 -9.81
N ALA A 31 -21.58 -14.22 -10.14
CA ALA A 31 -21.73 -12.90 -9.55
C ALA A 31 -23.03 -12.23 -10.01
N SER A 32 -23.39 -12.35 -11.30
CA SER A 32 -24.65 -11.83 -11.83
C SER A 32 -25.86 -12.54 -11.24
N GLU A 33 -25.83 -13.87 -11.13
CA GLU A 33 -26.88 -14.66 -10.47
C GLU A 33 -27.07 -14.29 -9.01
N ALA A 34 -26.00 -13.88 -8.33
CA ALA A 34 -26.05 -13.38 -6.96
C ALA A 34 -26.57 -11.92 -6.85
N GLY A 35 -26.95 -11.28 -7.96
CA GLY A 35 -27.51 -9.92 -8.00
C GLY A 35 -26.45 -8.81 -7.99
N ALA A 36 -25.19 -9.10 -8.30
CA ALA A 36 -24.16 -8.09 -8.43
C ALA A 36 -24.14 -7.50 -9.84
N THR A 37 -23.77 -6.21 -9.94
CA THR A 37 -23.39 -5.60 -11.22
C THR A 37 -21.98 -6.03 -11.58
N VAL A 38 -21.81 -6.72 -12.71
CA VAL A 38 -20.51 -7.23 -13.13
C VAL A 38 -19.92 -6.36 -14.24
N VAL A 39 -18.63 -6.03 -14.10
CA VAL A 39 -17.83 -5.37 -15.13
C VAL A 39 -16.66 -6.27 -15.48
N THR A 40 -16.64 -6.79 -16.71
CA THR A 40 -15.62 -7.72 -17.18
C THR A 40 -14.57 -7.00 -18.03
N HIS A 41 -13.31 -7.23 -17.71
CA HIS A 41 -12.17 -6.84 -18.55
C HIS A 41 -11.96 -7.87 -19.67
N HIS A 42 -11.63 -7.43 -20.86
CA HIS A 42 -11.35 -8.32 -22.01
C HIS A 42 -10.14 -9.25 -21.76
N TYR A 43 -9.23 -8.86 -20.89
CA TYR A 43 -8.05 -9.64 -20.46
C TYR A 43 -7.64 -9.20 -19.05
N SER A 44 -6.87 -10.01 -18.35
CA SER A 44 -6.39 -9.66 -17.02
C SER A 44 -5.44 -8.47 -17.07
N LYS A 45 -5.84 -7.37 -16.43
CA LYS A 45 -5.09 -6.11 -16.30
C LYS A 45 -4.41 -5.98 -14.94
N GLY A 46 -4.78 -6.85 -14.02
CA GLY A 46 -4.26 -6.90 -12.65
C GLY A 46 -5.20 -6.28 -11.61
N ASN A 47 -4.99 -6.67 -10.36
CA ASN A 47 -5.83 -6.29 -9.22
C ASN A 47 -6.02 -4.76 -9.09
N GLY A 48 -4.94 -3.99 -9.20
CA GLY A 48 -5.04 -2.53 -9.11
C GLY A 48 -5.84 -1.91 -10.26
N ALA A 49 -5.81 -2.51 -11.46
CA ALA A 49 -6.64 -2.07 -12.58
C ALA A 49 -8.12 -2.37 -12.31
N ALA A 50 -8.43 -3.53 -11.71
CA ALA A 50 -9.78 -3.88 -11.29
C ALA A 50 -10.31 -2.87 -10.25
N VAL A 51 -9.52 -2.55 -9.24
CA VAL A 51 -9.87 -1.54 -8.24
C VAL A 51 -10.12 -0.16 -8.87
N LYS A 52 -9.26 0.28 -9.79
CA LYS A 52 -9.47 1.55 -10.52
C LYS A 52 -10.76 1.54 -11.34
N THR A 53 -11.07 0.43 -11.99
CA THR A 53 -12.31 0.29 -12.77
C THR A 53 -13.52 0.36 -11.84
N GLY A 54 -13.49 -0.35 -10.70
CA GLY A 54 -14.53 -0.28 -9.68
C GLY A 54 -14.75 1.14 -9.16
N ALA A 55 -13.69 1.80 -8.72
CA ALA A 55 -13.76 3.15 -8.17
C ALA A 55 -14.26 4.22 -9.17
N ARG A 56 -14.00 4.03 -10.49
CA ARG A 56 -14.52 4.93 -11.54
C ARG A 56 -15.99 4.71 -11.84
N LYS A 57 -16.48 3.48 -11.69
CA LYS A 57 -17.86 3.13 -12.01
C LYS A 57 -18.80 3.25 -10.81
N ALA A 58 -18.26 3.10 -9.61
CA ALA A 58 -19.04 3.16 -8.38
C ALA A 58 -19.63 4.55 -8.13
N VAL A 59 -20.88 4.57 -7.68
CA VAL A 59 -21.68 5.79 -7.44
C VAL A 59 -21.87 6.13 -5.96
N GLY A 60 -21.55 5.20 -5.03
CA GLY A 60 -21.70 5.42 -3.60
C GLY A 60 -20.72 6.46 -3.03
N ASP A 61 -21.07 7.05 -1.89
CA ASP A 61 -20.23 8.01 -1.15
C ASP A 61 -19.13 7.34 -0.35
N ILE A 62 -19.30 6.06 -0.01
CA ILE A 62 -18.33 5.23 0.67
C ILE A 62 -18.06 3.99 -0.18
N PHE A 63 -16.81 3.75 -0.50
CA PHE A 63 -16.38 2.52 -1.16
C PHE A 63 -15.91 1.51 -0.13
N VAL A 64 -16.38 0.27 -0.26
CA VAL A 64 -15.85 -0.86 0.49
C VAL A 64 -15.20 -1.83 -0.49
N PHE A 65 -13.89 -1.97 -0.39
CA PHE A 65 -13.12 -2.93 -1.18
C PHE A 65 -13.00 -4.25 -0.42
N MET A 66 -13.24 -5.34 -1.12
CA MET A 66 -13.16 -6.69 -0.56
C MET A 66 -12.67 -7.66 -1.62
N ASP A 67 -11.70 -8.50 -1.27
CA ASP A 67 -11.28 -9.59 -2.15
C ASP A 67 -12.30 -10.73 -2.11
N ALA A 68 -12.57 -11.37 -3.27
CA ALA A 68 -13.56 -12.44 -3.41
C ALA A 68 -12.99 -13.85 -3.10
N ASP A 69 -11.88 -13.94 -2.33
CA ASP A 69 -11.21 -15.20 -1.99
C ASP A 69 -11.71 -15.86 -0.68
N GLY A 70 -12.79 -15.31 -0.11
CA GLY A 70 -13.43 -15.83 1.11
C GLY A 70 -12.68 -15.50 2.41
N GLN A 71 -11.59 -14.74 2.37
CA GLN A 71 -10.85 -14.34 3.57
C GLN A 71 -11.53 -13.20 4.35
N HIS A 72 -12.40 -12.43 3.71
CA HIS A 72 -13.08 -11.30 4.33
C HIS A 72 -14.54 -11.63 4.65
N GLN A 73 -15.00 -11.28 5.84
CA GLN A 73 -16.35 -11.55 6.28
C GLN A 73 -17.22 -10.30 6.09
N PRO A 74 -18.41 -10.42 5.45
CA PRO A 74 -19.31 -9.28 5.24
C PRO A 74 -19.74 -8.56 6.53
N LYS A 75 -19.79 -9.27 7.67
CA LYS A 75 -20.11 -8.66 8.97
C LYS A 75 -19.09 -7.60 9.41
N ASP A 76 -17.83 -7.73 9.00
CA ASP A 76 -16.76 -6.79 9.37
C ASP A 76 -16.85 -5.47 8.61
N ILE A 77 -17.65 -5.41 7.51
CA ILE A 77 -17.95 -4.18 6.78
C ILE A 77 -18.53 -3.11 7.70
N LEU A 78 -19.38 -3.52 8.65
CA LEU A 78 -20.02 -2.62 9.58
C LEU A 78 -19.03 -1.87 10.45
N HIS A 79 -18.02 -2.58 10.95
CA HIS A 79 -16.97 -1.98 11.78
C HIS A 79 -16.10 -1.00 11.00
N LEU A 80 -15.88 -1.26 9.70
CA LEU A 80 -15.16 -0.33 8.83
C LEU A 80 -15.98 0.94 8.56
N ILE A 81 -17.27 0.79 8.23
CA ILE A 81 -18.17 1.94 7.98
C ILE A 81 -18.33 2.79 9.24
N GLN A 82 -18.46 2.16 10.42
CA GLN A 82 -18.50 2.87 11.69
C GLN A 82 -17.30 3.81 11.85
N LYS A 83 -16.11 3.41 11.41
CA LYS A 83 -14.92 4.27 11.48
C LYS A 83 -14.99 5.45 10.52
N ILE A 84 -15.64 5.30 9.37
CA ILE A 84 -15.89 6.43 8.47
C ILE A 84 -16.87 7.42 9.12
N ASP A 85 -17.87 6.92 9.86
CA ASP A 85 -18.79 7.76 10.65
C ASP A 85 -18.09 8.48 11.81
N ASP A 86 -17.14 7.81 12.46
CA ASP A 86 -16.29 8.38 13.49
C ASP A 86 -15.41 9.55 12.95
N GLY A 87 -15.47 9.84 11.64
CA GLY A 87 -14.75 10.94 10.98
C GLY A 87 -13.44 10.54 10.32
N TYR A 88 -13.12 9.25 10.21
CA TYR A 88 -11.95 8.80 9.44
C TYR A 88 -12.23 8.79 7.93
N ASP A 89 -11.20 9.08 7.14
CA ASP A 89 -11.28 9.07 5.67
C ASP A 89 -11.05 7.67 5.10
N LEU A 90 -10.25 6.84 5.80
CA LEU A 90 -9.91 5.48 5.40
C LEU A 90 -9.87 4.56 6.63
N ALA A 91 -10.67 3.49 6.61
CA ALA A 91 -10.66 2.42 7.59
C ALA A 91 -10.17 1.12 6.95
N ILE A 92 -9.14 0.49 7.53
CA ILE A 92 -8.48 -0.70 7.00
C ILE A 92 -8.71 -1.88 7.94
N GLY A 93 -9.19 -3.00 7.41
CA GLY A 93 -9.27 -4.25 8.15
C GLY A 93 -7.87 -4.82 8.37
N SER A 94 -7.35 -4.77 9.60
CA SER A 94 -6.04 -5.32 9.94
C SER A 94 -6.15 -6.78 10.40
N ARG A 95 -5.38 -7.65 9.75
CA ARG A 95 -5.39 -9.09 10.09
C ARG A 95 -4.69 -9.34 11.42
N SER A 96 -5.31 -10.14 12.28
CA SER A 96 -4.70 -10.56 13.55
C SER A 96 -3.42 -11.36 13.32
N LYS A 97 -2.49 -11.32 14.30
CA LYS A 97 -1.22 -12.06 14.23
C LYS A 97 -1.41 -13.57 14.06
N GLU A 98 -2.53 -14.10 14.55
CA GLU A 98 -2.88 -15.53 14.52
C GLU A 98 -3.31 -16.01 13.13
N SER A 99 -3.78 -15.11 12.26
CA SER A 99 -4.22 -15.43 10.90
C SER A 99 -3.07 -15.46 9.86
N GLN A 100 -1.84 -15.11 10.26
CA GLN A 100 -0.69 -15.06 9.33
C GLN A 100 -0.10 -16.46 9.09
N ALA A 101 -0.21 -16.96 7.87
CA ALA A 101 -0.01 -18.35 7.48
C ALA A 101 1.43 -18.90 7.54
N SER A 102 2.48 -18.09 7.77
CA SER A 102 3.87 -18.56 7.97
C SER A 102 4.75 -17.56 8.69
N ILE A 103 5.74 -18.06 9.45
CA ILE A 103 6.70 -17.27 10.23
C ILE A 103 7.46 -16.27 9.33
N GLY A 104 7.93 -16.67 8.16
CA GLY A 104 8.66 -15.80 7.23
C GLY A 104 7.82 -14.65 6.67
N ARG A 105 6.54 -14.87 6.36
CA ARG A 105 5.61 -13.82 5.94
C ARG A 105 5.30 -12.85 7.05
N SER A 106 5.19 -13.34 8.28
CA SER A 106 4.96 -12.50 9.46
C SER A 106 6.13 -11.52 9.66
N TRP A 107 7.37 -12.00 9.52
CA TRP A 107 8.56 -11.15 9.61
C TRP A 107 8.62 -10.10 8.49
N ALA A 108 8.37 -10.50 7.25
CA ALA A 108 8.35 -9.61 6.11
C ALA A 108 7.26 -8.51 6.26
N ASN A 109 6.04 -8.90 6.64
CA ASN A 109 4.95 -7.95 6.88
C ASN A 109 5.27 -7.00 8.05
N LYS A 110 5.87 -7.51 9.13
CA LYS A 110 6.27 -6.70 10.29
C LYS A 110 7.33 -5.67 9.90
N PHE A 111 8.33 -6.08 9.15
CA PHE A 111 9.35 -5.16 8.63
C PHE A 111 8.71 -4.10 7.70
N TYR A 112 7.82 -4.52 6.82
CA TYR A 112 7.13 -3.65 5.88
C TYR A 112 6.25 -2.62 6.57
N ASN A 113 5.45 -3.05 7.55
CA ASN A 113 4.63 -2.15 8.35
C ASN A 113 5.49 -1.18 9.18
N LYS A 114 6.62 -1.66 9.74
CA LYS A 114 7.56 -0.80 10.49
C LYS A 114 8.21 0.24 9.59
N PHE A 115 8.62 -0.15 8.38
CA PHE A 115 9.16 0.78 7.39
C PHE A 115 8.12 1.83 6.98
N ALA A 116 6.89 1.40 6.66
CA ALA A 116 5.80 2.32 6.35
C ALA A 116 5.49 3.27 7.51
N SER A 117 5.52 2.76 8.76
CA SER A 117 5.35 3.59 9.95
C SER A 117 6.45 4.63 10.12
N TYR A 118 7.71 4.25 9.84
CA TYR A 118 8.82 5.20 9.82
C TYR A 118 8.64 6.27 8.76
N MET A 119 8.23 5.87 7.56
CA MET A 119 8.02 6.80 6.45
C MET A 119 6.89 7.79 6.74
N THR A 120 5.75 7.32 7.26
CA THR A 120 4.56 8.14 7.51
C THR A 120 4.62 8.93 8.81
N GLY A 121 5.38 8.48 9.80
CA GLY A 121 5.34 9.00 11.17
C GLY A 121 4.12 8.51 11.95
N HIS A 122 3.28 7.63 11.36
CA HIS A 122 2.08 7.08 11.97
C HIS A 122 2.19 5.56 12.07
N LYS A 123 1.50 4.95 13.05
CA LYS A 123 1.48 3.50 13.22
C LYS A 123 0.71 2.84 12.08
N VAL A 124 1.39 2.02 11.28
CA VAL A 124 0.79 1.20 10.22
C VAL A 124 0.70 -0.24 10.72
N GLU A 125 -0.53 -0.78 10.81
CA GLU A 125 -0.77 -2.13 11.34
C GLU A 125 -0.82 -3.20 10.25
N ASP A 126 -1.46 -2.92 9.12
CA ASP A 126 -1.50 -3.81 7.95
C ASP A 126 -1.52 -2.99 6.65
N LEU A 127 -0.35 -2.85 6.04
CA LEU A 127 -0.17 -2.08 4.82
C LEU A 127 -0.73 -2.76 3.57
N THR A 128 -0.88 -4.08 3.62
CA THR A 128 -1.20 -4.93 2.45
C THR A 128 -2.65 -5.40 2.41
N SER A 129 -3.46 -5.08 3.42
CA SER A 129 -4.87 -5.47 3.45
C SER A 129 -5.67 -4.80 2.35
N GLY A 130 -6.34 -5.60 1.52
CA GLY A 130 -7.28 -5.15 0.49
C GLY A 130 -8.66 -4.78 1.06
N PHE A 131 -8.99 -5.25 2.26
CA PHE A 131 -10.28 -5.02 2.90
C PHE A 131 -10.30 -3.65 3.58
N ARG A 132 -11.05 -2.72 3.02
CA ARG A 132 -11.07 -1.33 3.47
C ARG A 132 -12.36 -0.61 3.11
N ALA A 133 -12.77 0.31 3.97
CA ALA A 133 -13.78 1.32 3.66
C ALA A 133 -13.13 2.68 3.51
N VAL A 134 -13.60 3.49 2.57
CA VAL A 134 -12.98 4.77 2.25
C VAL A 134 -14.01 5.75 1.70
N ARG A 135 -13.87 7.03 1.99
CA ARG A 135 -14.65 8.09 1.34
C ARG A 135 -14.35 8.12 -0.16
N ALA A 136 -15.40 8.07 -0.96
CA ALA A 136 -15.28 7.93 -2.41
C ALA A 136 -14.57 9.13 -3.06
N ASP A 137 -14.90 10.34 -2.65
CA ASP A 137 -14.29 11.59 -3.10
C ASP A 137 -12.77 11.56 -2.87
N ARG A 138 -12.34 11.23 -1.64
CA ARG A 138 -10.92 11.16 -1.27
C ARG A 138 -10.16 10.05 -2.01
N PHE A 139 -10.79 8.89 -2.20
CA PHE A 139 -10.15 7.80 -2.94
C PHE A 139 -9.95 8.12 -4.42
N LYS A 140 -10.92 8.80 -5.02
CA LYS A 140 -10.87 9.20 -6.45
C LYS A 140 -9.71 10.15 -6.75
N GLU A 141 -9.28 10.98 -5.79
CA GLU A 141 -8.12 11.86 -5.92
C GLU A 141 -6.82 11.12 -6.23
N PHE A 142 -6.69 9.85 -5.81
CA PHE A 142 -5.44 9.08 -5.91
C PHE A 142 -5.50 7.92 -6.91
N ILE A 143 -6.58 7.77 -7.69
CA ILE A 143 -6.72 6.66 -8.66
C ILE A 143 -5.56 6.63 -9.66
N TYR A 144 -5.04 7.79 -10.05
CA TYR A 144 -3.94 7.90 -11.01
C TYR A 144 -2.61 7.37 -10.47
N LEU A 145 -2.39 7.41 -9.15
CA LEU A 145 -1.19 6.89 -8.48
C LEU A 145 -1.20 5.36 -8.38
N LEU A 146 -2.38 4.73 -8.42
CA LEU A 146 -2.50 3.30 -8.19
C LEU A 146 -1.85 2.50 -9.33
N PRO A 147 -1.00 1.49 -9.04
CA PRO A 147 -0.47 0.60 -10.06
C PRO A 147 -1.59 -0.28 -10.64
N ASN A 148 -1.43 -0.79 -11.86
CA ASN A 148 -2.38 -1.74 -12.42
C ASN A 148 -2.28 -3.13 -11.76
N GLY A 149 -1.06 -3.54 -11.41
CA GLY A 149 -0.82 -4.82 -10.76
C GLY A 149 -0.92 -4.78 -9.24
N PHE A 150 0.01 -5.50 -8.61
CA PHE A 150 0.05 -5.65 -7.16
C PHE A 150 0.40 -4.35 -6.43
N SER A 151 -0.13 -4.22 -5.22
CA SER A 151 0.10 -3.25 -4.15
C SER A 151 -0.70 -1.94 -4.22
N TYR A 152 -1.92 -1.95 -4.81
CA TYR A 152 -2.82 -0.81 -4.64
C TYR A 152 -3.10 -0.47 -3.16
N PRO A 153 -3.23 -1.46 -2.23
CA PRO A 153 -3.47 -1.17 -0.82
C PRO A 153 -2.36 -0.32 -0.20
N THR A 154 -1.13 -0.69 -0.49
CA THR A 154 0.05 0.06 -0.03
C THR A 154 0.06 1.48 -0.58
N THR A 155 -0.10 1.63 -1.90
CA THR A 155 -0.05 2.93 -2.57
C THR A 155 -1.15 3.85 -2.05
N SER A 156 -2.40 3.38 -1.95
CA SER A 156 -3.51 4.20 -1.45
C SER A 156 -3.33 4.58 0.02
N THR A 157 -2.90 3.67 0.90
CA THR A 157 -2.64 3.99 2.30
C THR A 157 -1.56 5.07 2.45
N MET A 158 -0.47 4.95 1.70
CA MET A 158 0.61 5.95 1.73
C MET A 158 0.15 7.30 1.17
N ALA A 159 -0.66 7.30 0.10
CA ALA A 159 -1.23 8.52 -0.46
C ALA A 159 -2.11 9.26 0.56
N PHE A 160 -2.98 8.54 1.27
CA PHE A 160 -3.83 9.11 2.32
C PHE A 160 -3.02 9.76 3.44
N PHE A 161 -2.00 9.06 3.96
CA PHE A 161 -1.12 9.65 4.98
C PHE A 161 -0.37 10.88 4.45
N ARG A 162 0.10 10.86 3.21
CA ARG A 162 0.82 12.01 2.63
C ARG A 162 -0.07 13.23 2.43
N ALA A 163 -1.32 13.02 2.05
CA ALA A 163 -2.30 14.10 1.88
C ALA A 163 -2.87 14.61 3.21
N GLY A 164 -2.48 14.03 4.36
CA GLY A 164 -2.97 14.44 5.69
C GLY A 164 -4.34 13.89 6.03
N TYR A 165 -4.85 12.91 5.28
CA TYR A 165 -6.13 12.27 5.58
C TYR A 165 -6.02 11.30 6.78
N SER A 166 -7.14 11.17 7.50
CA SER A 166 -7.23 10.32 8.68
C SER A 166 -7.39 8.85 8.31
N VAL A 167 -6.46 8.01 8.80
CA VAL A 167 -6.44 6.56 8.55
C VAL A 167 -6.55 5.81 9.87
N THR A 168 -7.40 4.79 9.92
CA THR A 168 -7.57 3.92 11.09
C THR A 168 -7.54 2.44 10.70
N TYR A 169 -7.33 1.59 11.71
CA TYR A 169 -7.28 0.14 11.56
C TYR A 169 -8.34 -0.52 12.43
N VAL A 170 -9.03 -1.50 11.85
CA VAL A 170 -10.04 -2.31 12.53
C VAL A 170 -9.54 -3.75 12.55
N PRO A 171 -9.33 -4.36 13.73
CA PRO A 171 -8.93 -5.76 13.79
C PRO A 171 -10.00 -6.66 13.16
N ILE A 172 -9.58 -7.52 12.22
CA ILE A 172 -10.45 -8.51 11.59
C ILE A 172 -9.88 -9.91 11.75
N HIS A 173 -10.78 -10.89 11.77
CA HIS A 173 -10.40 -12.29 11.74
C HIS A 173 -10.45 -12.80 10.30
N ALA A 174 -9.27 -12.96 9.69
CA ALA A 174 -9.16 -13.53 8.35
C ALA A 174 -8.80 -15.02 8.46
N PRO A 175 -9.66 -15.96 8.02
CA PRO A 175 -9.34 -17.37 7.99
C PRO A 175 -8.14 -17.65 7.08
N LYS A 176 -7.45 -18.77 7.31
CA LYS A 176 -6.35 -19.20 6.44
C LYS A 176 -6.90 -19.44 5.04
N ARG A 177 -6.19 -18.91 4.03
CA ARG A 177 -6.51 -19.11 2.62
C ARG A 177 -6.52 -20.60 2.28
N SER A 178 -7.59 -21.10 1.67
CA SER A 178 -7.63 -22.43 1.09
C SER A 178 -6.85 -22.40 -0.25
N GLY A 179 -5.61 -22.94 -0.28
CA GLY A 179 -4.80 -23.05 -1.49
C GLY A 179 -3.30 -23.15 -1.21
N LYS A 180 -2.56 -23.84 -2.10
CA LYS A 180 -1.10 -23.94 -2.02
C LYS A 180 -0.46 -22.65 -2.46
N SER A 181 0.42 -22.07 -1.63
CA SER A 181 1.21 -20.89 -1.98
C SER A 181 2.55 -21.33 -2.58
N HIS A 182 2.76 -21.02 -3.84
CA HIS A 182 4.07 -21.16 -4.47
C HIS A 182 4.92 -19.91 -4.20
N ILE A 183 5.71 -19.96 -3.11
CA ILE A 183 6.66 -18.88 -2.79
C ILE A 183 7.98 -19.22 -3.49
N ASN A 184 8.49 -18.28 -4.28
CA ASN A 184 9.85 -18.30 -4.78
C ASN A 184 10.67 -17.28 -3.98
N PRO A 185 11.54 -17.73 -3.02
CA PRO A 185 12.19 -16.82 -2.06
C PRO A 185 13.00 -15.70 -2.73
N LEU A 186 13.68 -16.00 -3.83
CA LEU A 186 14.52 -15.03 -4.54
C LEU A 186 13.68 -13.99 -5.30
N LYS A 187 12.69 -14.46 -6.09
CA LYS A 187 11.79 -13.57 -6.85
C LYS A 187 10.95 -12.72 -5.92
N ASP A 188 10.43 -13.32 -4.85
CA ASP A 188 9.60 -12.61 -3.88
C ASP A 188 10.42 -11.63 -3.03
N GLY A 189 11.69 -11.96 -2.71
CA GLY A 189 12.62 -11.06 -2.04
C GLY A 189 12.95 -9.82 -2.87
N ILE A 190 13.26 -9.98 -4.17
CA ILE A 190 13.50 -8.85 -5.09
C ILE A 190 12.23 -8.02 -5.26
N ARG A 191 11.08 -8.66 -5.46
CA ARG A 191 9.78 -7.96 -5.56
C ARG A 191 9.49 -7.15 -4.30
N PHE A 192 9.79 -7.71 -3.13
CA PHE A 192 9.61 -7.04 -1.84
C PHE A 192 10.50 -5.80 -1.70
N LEU A 193 11.79 -5.91 -2.07
CA LEU A 193 12.70 -4.77 -2.10
C LEU A 193 12.21 -3.67 -3.05
N LEU A 194 11.75 -4.03 -4.25
CA LEU A 194 11.19 -3.08 -5.21
C LEU A 194 9.93 -2.38 -4.68
N ILE A 195 9.07 -3.09 -3.94
CA ILE A 195 7.89 -2.49 -3.31
C ILE A 195 8.32 -1.50 -2.22
N ILE A 196 9.28 -1.85 -1.36
CA ILE A 196 9.82 -0.95 -0.34
C ILE A 196 10.39 0.32 -0.99
N PHE A 197 11.18 0.15 -2.03
CA PHE A 197 11.77 1.28 -2.75
C PHE A 197 10.69 2.18 -3.37
N LYS A 198 9.71 1.57 -4.03
CA LYS A 198 8.58 2.29 -4.62
C LYS A 198 7.75 3.04 -3.59
N VAL A 199 7.47 2.43 -2.44
CA VAL A 199 6.74 3.07 -1.35
C VAL A 199 7.54 4.24 -0.78
N GLY A 200 8.85 4.04 -0.54
CA GLY A 200 9.74 5.09 -0.05
C GLY A 200 9.79 6.29 -1.00
N THR A 201 9.98 6.04 -2.29
CA THR A 201 10.07 7.09 -3.31
C THR A 201 8.74 7.77 -3.60
N LEU A 202 7.61 7.09 -3.39
CA LEU A 202 6.28 7.68 -3.59
C LEU A 202 5.83 8.56 -2.40
N TYR A 203 6.34 8.27 -1.19
CA TYR A 203 5.90 9.00 0.02
C TYR A 203 6.86 10.13 0.41
N SER A 204 8.13 9.81 0.68
CA SER A 204 9.17 10.77 1.05
C SER A 204 10.54 10.21 0.66
N PRO A 205 10.96 10.44 -0.57
CA PRO A 205 12.24 9.96 -1.08
C PRO A 205 13.42 10.38 -0.21
N LEU A 206 13.41 11.60 0.29
CA LEU A 206 14.50 12.13 1.11
C LEU A 206 14.70 11.32 2.40
N LYS A 207 13.62 10.85 3.05
CA LYS A 207 13.72 9.96 4.22
C LYS A 207 14.39 8.62 3.90
N LEU A 208 14.37 8.19 2.62
CA LEU A 208 15.06 6.99 2.16
C LEU A 208 16.51 7.27 1.78
N PHE A 209 16.76 8.30 0.98
CA PHE A 209 18.08 8.57 0.42
C PHE A 209 19.04 9.25 1.40
N LEU A 210 18.54 10.09 2.30
CA LEU A 210 19.38 10.80 3.27
C LEU A 210 20.17 9.87 4.21
N PRO A 211 19.55 8.84 4.86
CA PRO A 211 20.31 7.91 5.69
C PRO A 211 21.37 7.13 4.89
N ILE A 212 21.05 6.73 3.65
CA ILE A 212 21.99 6.02 2.77
C ILE A 212 23.18 6.91 2.42
N SER A 213 22.91 8.15 2.02
CA SER A 213 23.94 9.16 1.75
C SER A 213 24.83 9.38 2.96
N LEU A 214 24.23 9.55 4.14
CA LEU A 214 24.97 9.78 5.38
C LEU A 214 25.86 8.58 5.76
N VAL A 215 25.40 7.34 5.59
CA VAL A 215 26.22 6.15 5.81
C VAL A 215 27.42 6.12 4.88
N VAL A 216 27.22 6.39 3.58
CA VAL A 216 28.33 6.45 2.60
C VAL A 216 29.30 7.56 2.94
N PHE A 217 28.80 8.74 3.35
CA PHE A 217 29.62 9.88 3.76
C PHE A 217 30.48 9.55 4.97
N ILE A 218 29.89 9.00 6.04
CA ILE A 218 30.58 8.64 7.28
C ILE A 218 31.64 7.55 6.99
N THR A 219 31.30 6.55 6.16
CA THR A 219 32.25 5.52 5.74
C THR A 219 33.43 6.13 4.97
N GLY A 220 33.14 7.07 4.05
CA GLY A 220 34.16 7.81 3.33
C GLY A 220 35.05 8.66 4.25
N LEU A 221 34.46 9.29 5.26
CA LEU A 221 35.18 10.08 6.25
C LEU A 221 36.09 9.20 7.13
N ALA A 222 35.58 8.06 7.60
CA ALA A 222 36.37 7.09 8.37
C ALA A 222 37.54 6.53 7.55
N TYR A 223 37.28 6.18 6.30
CA TYR A 223 38.34 5.70 5.39
C TYR A 223 39.36 6.77 5.10
N TYR A 224 38.95 8.02 4.85
CA TYR A 224 39.84 9.15 4.69
C TYR A 224 40.71 9.37 5.93
N GLY A 225 40.10 9.36 7.15
CA GLY A 225 40.84 9.48 8.40
C GLY A 225 41.93 8.40 8.55
N TYR A 226 41.58 7.14 8.24
CA TYR A 226 42.53 6.04 8.24
C TYR A 226 43.70 6.26 7.26
N THR A 227 43.41 6.61 5.99
CA THR A 227 44.46 6.81 4.97
C THR A 227 45.29 8.05 5.24
N PHE A 228 44.72 9.09 5.84
CA PHE A 228 45.46 10.28 6.23
C PHE A 228 46.46 10.00 7.36
N ILE A 229 46.03 9.25 8.38
CA ILE A 229 46.89 8.88 9.52
C ILE A 229 48.01 7.91 9.09
N THR A 230 47.70 6.92 8.25
CA THR A 230 48.65 5.87 7.87
C THR A 230 49.54 6.23 6.68
N MET A 231 49.04 7.00 5.72
CA MET A 231 49.71 7.26 4.43
C MET A 231 49.87 8.76 4.13
N THR A 232 49.31 9.61 4.97
CA THR A 232 49.31 11.09 4.80
C THR A 232 48.77 11.52 3.41
N ARG A 233 47.79 10.76 2.86
CA ARG A 233 47.25 10.94 1.52
C ARG A 233 45.75 10.97 1.49
N PHE A 234 45.21 11.87 0.65
CA PHE A 234 43.83 11.81 0.16
C PHE A 234 43.75 10.83 -1.00
N THR A 235 42.93 9.81 -0.93
CA THR A 235 42.87 8.75 -1.97
C THR A 235 41.68 8.94 -2.90
N ASN A 236 41.81 8.40 -4.12
CA ASN A 236 40.70 8.39 -5.08
C ASN A 236 39.44 7.69 -4.54
N MET A 237 39.61 6.68 -3.65
CA MET A 237 38.47 6.01 -3.01
C MET A 237 37.73 6.95 -2.05
N SER A 238 38.46 7.81 -1.29
CA SER A 238 37.84 8.82 -0.43
C SER A 238 37.03 9.82 -1.28
N ALA A 239 37.60 10.31 -2.37
CA ALA A 239 36.93 11.20 -3.30
C ALA A 239 35.66 10.55 -3.89
N LEU A 240 35.77 9.28 -4.32
CA LEU A 240 34.63 8.52 -4.86
C LEU A 240 33.50 8.39 -3.84
N MET A 241 33.80 8.05 -2.58
CA MET A 241 32.79 7.92 -1.53
C MET A 241 32.09 9.26 -1.25
N PHE A 242 32.83 10.36 -1.14
CA PHE A 242 32.22 11.67 -0.92
C PHE A 242 31.35 12.12 -2.11
N THR A 243 31.83 11.92 -3.32
CA THR A 243 31.07 12.25 -4.53
C THR A 243 29.81 11.39 -4.64
N THR A 244 29.94 10.08 -4.38
CA THR A 244 28.79 9.16 -4.39
C THR A 244 27.75 9.56 -3.33
N SER A 245 28.19 9.91 -2.12
CA SER A 245 27.30 10.39 -1.07
C SER A 245 26.53 11.63 -1.50
N LEU A 246 27.24 12.62 -2.07
CA LEU A 246 26.60 13.84 -2.57
C LEU A 246 25.60 13.56 -3.69
N ILE A 247 25.93 12.67 -4.63
CA ILE A 247 25.02 12.28 -5.71
C ILE A 247 23.76 11.62 -5.13
N ILE A 248 23.89 10.69 -4.19
CA ILE A 248 22.74 10.02 -3.54
C ILE A 248 21.85 11.06 -2.85
N PHE A 249 22.45 12.03 -2.15
CA PHE A 249 21.69 13.11 -1.51
C PHE A 249 20.94 13.96 -2.52
N MET A 250 21.60 14.40 -3.60
CA MET A 250 20.98 15.21 -4.66
C MET A 250 19.84 14.46 -5.36
N VAL A 251 20.00 13.16 -5.62
CA VAL A 251 18.93 12.31 -6.15
C VAL A 251 17.74 12.29 -5.19
N GLY A 252 18.00 12.19 -3.88
CA GLY A 252 16.96 12.27 -2.86
C GLY A 252 16.19 13.58 -2.87
N LEU A 253 16.89 14.71 -2.98
CA LEU A 253 16.29 16.05 -3.07
C LEU A 253 15.42 16.21 -4.33
N VAL A 254 15.93 15.84 -5.48
CA VAL A 254 15.19 15.93 -6.76
C VAL A 254 13.95 15.04 -6.71
N SER A 255 14.09 13.81 -6.21
CA SER A 255 12.97 12.88 -6.06
C SER A 255 11.89 13.43 -5.11
N GLU A 256 12.27 14.11 -4.03
CA GLU A 256 11.32 14.75 -3.09
C GLU A 256 10.53 15.87 -3.80
N GLN A 257 11.18 16.69 -4.63
CA GLN A 257 10.49 17.73 -5.40
C GLN A 257 9.50 17.13 -6.42
N ILE A 258 9.91 16.07 -7.13
CA ILE A 258 9.02 15.34 -8.05
C ILE A 258 7.80 14.79 -7.29
N THR A 259 8.03 14.16 -6.14
CA THR A 259 6.93 13.63 -5.32
C THR A 259 6.01 14.75 -4.83
N ALA A 260 6.54 15.89 -4.40
CA ALA A 260 5.74 17.03 -3.99
C ALA A 260 4.84 17.54 -5.14
N LEU A 261 5.35 17.56 -6.37
CA LEU A 261 4.56 17.92 -7.55
C LEU A 261 3.47 16.90 -7.88
N MET A 262 3.74 15.59 -7.68
CA MET A 262 2.74 14.53 -7.92
C MET A 262 1.53 14.63 -6.97
N TYR A 263 1.72 15.18 -5.78
CA TYR A 263 0.65 15.34 -4.78
C TYR A 263 0.07 16.77 -4.75
N LYS A 264 0.57 17.66 -5.58
CA LYS A 264 -0.02 18.99 -5.73
C LYS A 264 -1.36 18.84 -6.44
N GLN A 265 -2.45 19.11 -5.71
CA GLN A 265 -3.77 19.21 -6.32
C GLN A 265 -3.79 20.44 -7.23
N GLU A 266 -4.27 20.28 -8.45
CA GLU A 266 -4.68 21.44 -9.26
C GLU A 266 -5.95 22.01 -8.60
N ASN A 267 -5.78 23.17 -7.93
CA ASN A 267 -6.90 23.98 -7.45
C ASN A 267 -7.58 24.68 -8.63
#